data_64783d12e53a409bca53f3f36527063d
#
_entry.id   64783d12e53a409bca53f3f36527063d
#
_cell.length_a   1.000
_cell.length_b   1.000
_cell.length_c   1.000
_cell.angle_alpha   90.00
_cell.angle_beta   90.00
_cell.angle_gamma   90.00
#
_symmetry.space_group_name_H-M   'P 1'
#
loop_
_entity.id
_entity.type
_entity.pdbx_description
1 polymer ?
#
loop_
_entity_poly.entity_id
_entity_poly.type
_entity_poly.pdbx_seq_one_letter_code
_entity_poly.pdbx_strand_id
1 'polypeptide(L)'
;MNKKKWWLLALGAVVILLGGFYIFRSMHYRDHFLPNTEVLGVDVSDQTVSAANKKLIQQFSERQYTFVEDDKKVLKVKGSALGISQDFNQGLTQVLNKQNPWQWTTSIFAGQKAHAEEDPSINKTALTKFAQTTADKLNQGRQGPENAKLVADGTKYKIQKEVNGTQIDADKLATTVTNVLDNHQQTVNLAATYKKPTVTASSSSLQTTERDMNKLAGTNVSLQIQTKTVTVPQATVMSWIINDNGKATVSSQAVTNYVSALSQQYSTIKKTRQFNSQQQGTVSVPAGTYGWSINVSATTAMIVASVKAGQDLNKEIVHNGSGYSTDGDIGNTYVEVSKEKQHEWYIKDGKVVMDSDIVTGKPGQDTPSGVFYVWSKQRNATLRGKNDDGSDYASPVSYWMPIDYTGVGLHDSPWQPKYGGDWYKEHGSHGCVNNPPDFMAKLYAAVDEGTPVIVY
;
A
#
# COMPACT_ATOMS: atom_id res chain seq x y z
N MET A 1 85.21 74.85 -34.21
CA MET A 1 84.65 73.90 -33.24
C MET A 1 84.72 72.50 -33.87
N ASN A 2 85.40 71.54 -33.25
CA ASN A 2 85.77 70.27 -33.85
C ASN A 2 84.55 69.36 -34.07
N LYS A 3 84.31 68.87 -35.31
CA LYS A 3 83.18 67.97 -35.67
C LYS A 3 83.00 66.80 -34.69
N LYS A 4 84.05 66.29 -34.05
CA LYS A 4 84.04 65.26 -33.02
C LYS A 4 83.25 65.67 -31.76
N LYS A 5 83.32 66.95 -31.31
CA LYS A 5 82.55 67.43 -30.12
C LYS A 5 81.04 67.48 -30.36
N TRP A 6 80.67 67.81 -31.59
CA TRP A 6 79.21 67.80 -31.96
C TRP A 6 78.61 66.41 -31.99
N TRP A 7 79.39 65.43 -32.49
CA TRP A 7 78.93 64.05 -32.46
C TRP A 7 78.83 63.50 -31.03
N LEU A 8 79.72 63.86 -30.15
CA LEU A 8 79.61 63.48 -28.72
C LEU A 8 78.47 64.16 -28.03
N LEU A 9 78.18 65.41 -28.33
CA LEU A 9 76.97 66.12 -27.79
C LEU A 9 75.69 65.56 -28.36
N ALA A 10 75.65 65.25 -29.65
CA ALA A 10 74.53 64.61 -30.28
C ALA A 10 74.26 63.19 -29.71
N LEU A 11 75.37 62.41 -29.54
CA LEU A 11 75.29 61.07 -28.91
C LEU A 11 74.84 61.19 -27.47
N GLY A 12 75.30 62.15 -26.67
CA GLY A 12 74.82 62.40 -25.30
C GLY A 12 73.37 62.81 -25.27
N ALA A 13 72.92 63.69 -26.19
CA ALA A 13 71.53 64.05 -26.29
C ALA A 13 70.61 62.83 -26.64
N VAL A 14 71.07 61.96 -27.57
CA VAL A 14 70.37 60.72 -27.92
C VAL A 14 70.30 59.76 -26.71
N VAL A 15 71.39 59.59 -25.95
CA VAL A 15 71.42 58.74 -24.75
C VAL A 15 70.45 59.29 -23.66
N ILE A 16 70.43 60.62 -23.46
CA ILE A 16 69.51 61.28 -22.51
C ILE A 16 68.09 61.11 -22.98
N LEU A 17 67.77 61.26 -24.27
CA LEU A 17 66.42 61.06 -24.82
C LEU A 17 66.02 59.60 -24.73
N LEU A 18 66.91 58.65 -25.05
CA LEU A 18 66.66 57.22 -24.91
C LEU A 18 66.43 56.82 -23.42
N GLY A 19 67.27 57.32 -22.52
CA GLY A 19 67.15 57.12 -21.08
C GLY A 19 65.86 57.73 -20.51
N GLY A 20 65.54 58.96 -20.94
CA GLY A 20 64.30 59.61 -20.59
C GLY A 20 63.08 58.83 -21.08
N PHE A 21 63.11 58.37 -22.32
CA PHE A 21 62.05 57.51 -22.88
C PHE A 21 61.92 56.18 -22.16
N TYR A 22 63.07 55.57 -21.82
CA TYR A 22 63.07 54.31 -21.08
C TYR A 22 62.44 54.48 -19.67
N ILE A 23 62.83 55.54 -18.96
CA ILE A 23 62.23 55.86 -17.66
C ILE A 23 60.73 56.14 -17.80
N PHE A 24 60.34 56.98 -18.76
CA PHE A 24 58.97 57.33 -19.03
C PHE A 24 58.10 56.07 -19.31
N ARG A 25 58.58 55.18 -20.17
CA ARG A 25 57.90 53.93 -20.47
C ARG A 25 57.90 52.99 -19.28
N SER A 26 58.94 52.94 -18.47
CA SER A 26 58.97 52.11 -17.24
C SER A 26 57.99 52.67 -16.19
N MET A 27 57.79 53.98 -16.11
CA MET A 27 56.74 54.56 -15.24
C MET A 27 55.32 54.24 -15.70
N HIS A 28 55.09 54.19 -17.02
CA HIS A 28 53.81 53.77 -17.60
C HIS A 28 53.43 52.33 -17.20
N TYR A 29 54.42 51.41 -17.15
CA TYR A 29 54.17 50.00 -16.77
C TYR A 29 54.02 49.76 -15.24
N ARG A 30 53.95 50.82 -14.44
CA ARG A 30 53.60 50.68 -13.01
C ARG A 30 52.15 50.40 -12.82
N ASP A 31 51.26 50.85 -13.71
CA ASP A 31 49.82 50.72 -13.69
C ASP A 31 49.23 50.05 -14.96
N HIS A 32 50.12 49.65 -15.90
CA HIS A 32 49.78 48.92 -17.12
C HIS A 32 50.62 47.62 -17.18
N PHE A 33 49.97 46.60 -17.77
CA PHE A 33 50.60 45.30 -18.00
C PHE A 33 51.78 45.47 -19.04
N LEU A 34 52.82 44.68 -18.84
CA LEU A 34 53.96 44.66 -19.77
C LEU A 34 53.53 44.18 -21.16
N PRO A 35 54.33 44.51 -22.25
CA PRO A 35 54.09 43.98 -23.58
C PRO A 35 54.06 42.43 -23.57
N ASN A 36 53.21 41.83 -24.43
CA ASN A 36 53.09 40.41 -24.58
C ASN A 36 52.67 39.68 -23.27
N THR A 37 51.86 40.35 -22.39
CA THR A 37 51.28 39.75 -21.18
C THR A 37 49.95 39.16 -21.52
N GLU A 38 49.82 37.83 -21.31
CA GLU A 38 48.56 37.09 -21.40
C GLU A 38 48.11 36.67 -19.99
N VAL A 39 46.86 36.93 -19.67
CA VAL A 39 46.20 36.45 -18.44
C VAL A 39 45.01 35.57 -18.83
N LEU A 40 45.00 34.32 -18.36
CA LEU A 40 43.95 33.33 -18.69
C LEU A 40 43.76 33.18 -20.23
N GLY A 41 44.83 33.28 -21.01
CA GLY A 41 44.81 33.19 -22.47
C GLY A 41 44.26 34.44 -23.18
N VAL A 42 44.09 35.56 -22.46
CA VAL A 42 43.68 36.84 -23.01
C VAL A 42 44.86 37.81 -22.98
N ASP A 43 45.19 38.37 -24.11
CA ASP A 43 46.21 39.43 -24.21
C ASP A 43 45.74 40.70 -23.50
N VAL A 44 46.44 41.11 -22.46
CA VAL A 44 46.17 42.30 -21.64
C VAL A 44 47.31 43.34 -21.76
N SER A 45 48.18 43.15 -22.74
CA SER A 45 49.36 44.03 -22.98
C SER A 45 48.92 45.48 -23.02
N ASP A 46 49.74 46.33 -22.37
CA ASP A 46 49.55 47.78 -22.32
C ASP A 46 48.21 48.30 -21.78
N GLN A 47 47.49 47.41 -21.01
CA GLN A 47 46.21 47.75 -20.40
C GLN A 47 46.36 47.97 -18.90
N THR A 48 45.49 48.81 -18.34
CA THR A 48 45.31 48.94 -16.89
C THR A 48 44.55 47.72 -16.36
N VAL A 49 44.60 47.47 -15.05
CA VAL A 49 43.80 46.43 -14.39
C VAL A 49 42.30 46.54 -14.74
N SER A 50 41.77 47.76 -14.74
CA SER A 50 40.34 47.98 -15.06
C SER A 50 40.00 47.65 -16.52
N ALA A 51 40.86 47.99 -17.48
CA ALA A 51 40.67 47.69 -18.90
C ALA A 51 40.80 46.17 -19.15
N ALA A 52 41.85 45.55 -18.58
CA ALA A 52 42.07 44.12 -18.64
C ALA A 52 40.88 43.31 -18.00
N ASN A 53 40.40 43.77 -16.85
CA ASN A 53 39.22 43.20 -16.21
C ASN A 53 37.96 43.22 -17.13
N LYS A 54 37.68 44.36 -17.71
CA LYS A 54 36.56 44.48 -18.66
C LYS A 54 36.72 43.53 -19.85
N LYS A 55 37.94 43.42 -20.40
CA LYS A 55 38.24 42.53 -21.53
C LYS A 55 38.08 41.05 -21.16
N LEU A 56 38.55 40.64 -19.98
CA LEU A 56 38.38 39.28 -19.46
C LEU A 56 36.88 38.97 -19.23
N ILE A 57 36.15 39.83 -18.53
CA ILE A 57 34.70 39.67 -18.32
C ILE A 57 33.99 39.45 -19.66
N GLN A 58 34.27 40.31 -20.66
CA GLN A 58 33.67 40.20 -21.99
C GLN A 58 34.02 38.85 -22.66
N GLN A 59 35.31 38.45 -22.61
CA GLN A 59 35.78 37.19 -23.20
C GLN A 59 35.09 35.96 -22.59
N PHE A 60 34.98 35.92 -21.28
CA PHE A 60 34.33 34.79 -20.59
C PHE A 60 32.82 34.82 -20.74
N SER A 61 32.17 35.97 -20.67
CA SER A 61 30.74 36.12 -20.84
C SER A 61 30.25 35.76 -22.25
N GLU A 62 31.06 36.04 -23.29
CA GLU A 62 30.74 35.72 -24.68
C GLU A 62 31.13 34.28 -25.10
N ARG A 63 31.90 33.58 -24.27
CA ARG A 63 32.32 32.20 -24.55
C ARG A 63 31.06 31.31 -24.71
N GLN A 64 31.10 30.45 -25.72
CA GLN A 64 29.97 29.58 -26.03
C GLN A 64 30.10 28.23 -25.31
N TYR A 65 29.03 27.80 -24.67
CA TYR A 65 28.91 26.49 -24.06
C TYR A 65 27.85 25.66 -24.79
N THR A 66 28.22 24.42 -25.14
CA THR A 66 27.37 23.52 -25.92
C THR A 66 26.87 22.39 -25.04
N PHE A 67 25.54 22.22 -24.99
CA PHE A 67 24.89 21.12 -24.28
C PHE A 67 24.60 20.00 -25.30
N VAL A 68 25.08 18.81 -25.01
CA VAL A 68 24.96 17.64 -25.89
C VAL A 68 24.21 16.51 -25.21
N GLU A 69 23.54 15.71 -26.04
CA GLU A 69 22.86 14.49 -25.65
C GLU A 69 23.08 13.46 -26.77
N ASP A 70 23.62 12.31 -26.44
CA ASP A 70 24.00 11.29 -27.42
C ASP A 70 24.82 11.89 -28.60
N ASP A 71 25.81 12.70 -28.24
CA ASP A 71 26.74 13.43 -29.16
C ASP A 71 26.04 14.46 -30.08
N LYS A 72 24.72 14.65 -29.93
CA LYS A 72 23.96 15.67 -30.65
C LYS A 72 23.90 16.97 -29.88
N LYS A 73 24.06 18.08 -30.57
CA LYS A 73 23.90 19.42 -29.98
C LYS A 73 22.41 19.69 -29.72
N VAL A 74 22.08 19.95 -28.47
CA VAL A 74 20.70 20.25 -28.00
C VAL A 74 20.52 21.75 -27.81
N LEU A 75 21.53 22.41 -27.18
CA LEU A 75 21.46 23.80 -26.81
C LEU A 75 22.87 24.41 -26.89
N LYS A 76 22.93 25.70 -27.24
CA LYS A 76 24.16 26.49 -27.22
C LYS A 76 23.88 27.83 -26.55
N VAL A 77 24.67 28.18 -25.53
CA VAL A 77 24.46 29.39 -24.74
C VAL A 77 25.76 30.13 -24.50
N LYS A 78 25.69 31.44 -24.28
CA LYS A 78 26.81 32.24 -23.84
C LYS A 78 27.10 32.05 -22.35
N GLY A 79 28.31 32.27 -21.91
CA GLY A 79 28.71 32.23 -20.50
C GLY A 79 27.90 33.18 -19.62
N SER A 80 27.48 34.33 -20.14
CA SER A 80 26.62 35.26 -19.44
C SER A 80 25.28 34.63 -19.01
N ALA A 81 24.72 33.75 -19.82
CA ALA A 81 23.48 33.01 -19.48
C ALA A 81 23.70 31.99 -18.35
N LEU A 82 24.94 31.51 -18.16
CA LEU A 82 25.28 30.57 -17.08
C LEU A 82 25.62 31.29 -15.76
N GLY A 83 25.47 32.62 -15.72
CA GLY A 83 25.81 33.41 -14.55
C GLY A 83 27.31 33.65 -14.35
N ILE A 84 28.09 33.48 -15.42
CA ILE A 84 29.51 33.88 -15.38
C ILE A 84 29.57 35.40 -15.37
N SER A 85 29.82 35.95 -14.20
CA SER A 85 30.01 37.38 -13.99
C SER A 85 31.11 37.58 -12.98
N GLN A 86 32.36 37.64 -13.44
CA GLN A 86 33.45 37.73 -12.51
C GLN A 86 34.12 39.10 -12.57
N ASP A 87 34.57 39.52 -11.41
CA ASP A 87 35.50 40.59 -11.21
C ASP A 87 36.93 40.00 -11.08
N PHE A 88 37.76 40.18 -12.10
CA PHE A 88 39.15 39.73 -12.12
C PHE A 88 40.10 40.74 -11.49
N ASN A 89 39.61 41.86 -10.92
CA ASN A 89 40.44 42.97 -10.43
C ASN A 89 41.48 42.52 -9.41
N GLN A 90 41.13 41.62 -8.49
CA GLN A 90 42.05 41.18 -7.46
C GLN A 90 43.19 40.35 -8.07
N GLY A 91 42.91 39.36 -8.90
CA GLY A 91 43.92 38.53 -9.55
C GLY A 91 44.80 39.35 -10.52
N LEU A 92 44.17 40.24 -11.31
CA LEU A 92 44.91 41.16 -12.18
C LEU A 92 45.83 42.10 -11.41
N THR A 93 45.39 42.62 -10.25
CA THR A 93 46.22 43.46 -9.38
C THR A 93 47.42 42.68 -8.85
N GLN A 94 47.23 41.42 -8.48
CA GLN A 94 48.35 40.56 -8.04
C GLN A 94 49.35 40.33 -9.16
N VAL A 95 48.88 40.07 -10.39
CA VAL A 95 49.75 39.92 -11.57
C VAL A 95 50.52 41.20 -11.85
N LEU A 96 49.84 42.35 -11.83
CA LEU A 96 50.48 43.66 -12.05
C LEU A 96 51.56 43.97 -10.99
N ASN A 97 51.26 43.66 -9.71
CA ASN A 97 52.18 43.88 -8.59
C ASN A 97 53.43 42.96 -8.62
N LYS A 98 53.32 41.79 -9.26
CA LYS A 98 54.46 40.86 -9.43
C LYS A 98 55.36 41.22 -10.62
N GLN A 99 54.90 42.05 -11.57
CA GLN A 99 55.74 42.43 -12.71
C GLN A 99 56.81 43.47 -12.34
N ASN A 100 57.96 43.42 -13.06
CA ASN A 100 58.97 44.45 -12.93
C ASN A 100 58.81 45.46 -14.08
N PRO A 101 58.35 46.71 -13.81
CA PRO A 101 58.09 47.71 -14.84
C PRO A 101 59.32 48.03 -15.70
N TRP A 102 60.57 47.79 -15.19
CA TRP A 102 61.81 48.03 -15.91
C TRP A 102 62.17 46.96 -16.95
N GLN A 103 61.44 45.84 -17.00
CA GLN A 103 61.64 44.74 -17.93
C GLN A 103 60.79 44.84 -19.21
N TRP A 104 60.13 45.97 -19.49
CA TRP A 104 59.28 46.13 -20.65
C TRP A 104 59.99 45.86 -21.98
N THR A 105 61.28 46.22 -22.12
CA THR A 105 62.07 45.96 -23.33
C THR A 105 62.30 44.47 -23.58
N THR A 106 62.53 43.71 -22.53
CA THR A 106 62.66 42.22 -22.61
C THR A 106 61.40 41.55 -22.87
N SER A 107 60.28 42.05 -22.31
CA SER A 107 58.91 41.50 -22.50
C SER A 107 58.42 41.62 -23.94
N ILE A 108 58.95 42.60 -24.74
CA ILE A 108 58.67 42.70 -26.18
C ILE A 108 59.07 41.43 -26.94
N PHE A 109 60.14 40.76 -26.48
CA PHE A 109 60.73 39.59 -27.16
C PHE A 109 60.39 38.26 -26.46
N ALA A 110 60.08 38.26 -25.16
CA ALA A 110 59.77 37.10 -24.37
C ALA A 110 58.39 37.25 -23.78
N GLY A 111 57.34 36.77 -24.43
CA GLY A 111 55.98 36.85 -23.92
C GLY A 111 55.86 36.35 -22.47
N GLN A 112 55.09 37.05 -21.64
CA GLN A 112 54.82 36.66 -20.28
C GLN A 112 53.43 36.01 -20.21
N LYS A 113 53.33 34.70 -19.88
CA LYS A 113 52.10 34.04 -19.53
C LYS A 113 51.92 34.12 -18.03
N ALA A 114 51.05 35.01 -17.60
CA ALA A 114 50.69 35.11 -16.20
C ALA A 114 49.39 34.32 -15.91
N HIS A 115 49.42 33.54 -14.88
CA HIS A 115 48.22 32.92 -14.35
C HIS A 115 47.62 33.82 -13.26
N ALA A 116 46.40 34.28 -13.43
CA ALA A 116 45.64 34.79 -12.32
C ALA A 116 45.19 33.57 -11.49
N GLU A 117 45.43 33.60 -10.17
CA GLU A 117 45.10 32.50 -9.28
C GLU A 117 43.58 32.36 -9.01
N GLU A 118 42.75 33.16 -9.64
CA GLU A 118 41.29 33.12 -9.44
C GLU A 118 40.54 32.67 -10.70
N ASP A 119 39.84 31.54 -10.57
CA ASP A 119 38.89 31.08 -11.56
C ASP A 119 37.66 31.99 -11.61
N PRO A 120 36.96 32.06 -12.76
CA PRO A 120 35.74 32.84 -12.87
C PRO A 120 34.72 32.43 -11.82
N SER A 121 34.25 33.37 -10.98
CA SER A 121 33.18 33.11 -10.04
C SER A 121 31.85 32.99 -10.77
N ILE A 122 31.08 32.02 -10.38
CA ILE A 122 29.77 31.77 -10.95
C ILE A 122 28.74 32.38 -10.00
N ASN A 123 27.86 33.21 -10.52
CA ASN A 123 26.67 33.63 -9.76
C ASN A 123 25.72 32.42 -9.59
N LYS A 124 25.79 31.78 -8.43
CA LYS A 124 25.00 30.58 -8.12
C LYS A 124 23.50 30.78 -8.33
N THR A 125 22.95 31.94 -7.98
CA THR A 125 21.53 32.23 -8.16
C THR A 125 21.14 32.27 -9.65
N ALA A 126 21.98 32.91 -10.48
CA ALA A 126 21.77 32.96 -11.93
C ALA A 126 21.89 31.58 -12.58
N LEU A 127 22.90 30.78 -12.17
CA LEU A 127 23.09 29.43 -12.66
C LEU A 127 21.92 28.50 -12.26
N THR A 128 21.46 28.55 -11.01
CA THR A 128 20.30 27.76 -10.56
C THR A 128 19.05 28.13 -11.36
N LYS A 129 18.80 29.41 -11.58
CA LYS A 129 17.68 29.88 -12.41
C LYS A 129 17.81 29.38 -13.86
N PHE A 130 18.99 29.46 -14.43
CA PHE A 130 19.25 28.94 -15.78
C PHE A 130 18.98 27.43 -15.83
N ALA A 131 19.53 26.67 -14.89
CA ALA A 131 19.37 25.21 -14.82
C ALA A 131 17.89 24.81 -14.68
N GLN A 132 17.16 25.50 -13.80
CA GLN A 132 15.71 25.24 -13.62
C GLN A 132 14.92 25.53 -14.91
N THR A 133 15.09 26.72 -15.48
CA THR A 133 14.38 27.10 -16.70
C THR A 133 14.72 26.17 -17.89
N THR A 134 15.99 25.77 -17.98
CA THR A 134 16.45 24.86 -19.03
C THR A 134 15.91 23.45 -18.84
N ALA A 135 15.94 22.94 -17.61
CA ALA A 135 15.37 21.65 -17.28
C ALA A 135 13.86 21.61 -17.56
N ASP A 136 13.10 22.63 -17.13
CA ASP A 136 11.66 22.73 -17.36
C ASP A 136 11.33 22.71 -18.86
N LYS A 137 12.07 23.48 -19.66
CA LYS A 137 11.90 23.51 -21.11
C LYS A 137 12.22 22.18 -21.78
N LEU A 138 13.35 21.58 -21.44
CA LEU A 138 13.83 20.33 -22.06
C LEU A 138 13.07 19.10 -21.59
N ASN A 139 12.45 19.15 -20.41
CA ASN A 139 11.64 18.05 -19.86
C ASN A 139 10.25 17.93 -20.49
N GLN A 140 9.83 18.88 -21.32
CA GLN A 140 8.55 18.75 -22.03
C GLN A 140 8.58 17.52 -22.96
N GLY A 141 7.70 16.56 -22.69
CA GLY A 141 7.61 15.30 -23.45
C GLY A 141 8.65 14.23 -23.09
N ARG A 142 9.53 14.48 -22.11
CA ARG A 142 10.48 13.45 -21.64
C ARG A 142 9.84 12.54 -20.60
N GLN A 143 10.16 11.25 -20.69
CA GLN A 143 9.74 10.28 -19.67
C GLN A 143 10.52 10.48 -18.37
N GLY A 144 9.79 10.51 -17.25
CA GLY A 144 10.40 10.49 -15.92
C GLY A 144 10.94 9.10 -15.56
N PRO A 145 11.82 9.01 -14.55
CA PRO A 145 12.21 7.72 -14.01
C PRO A 145 11.04 7.08 -13.26
N GLU A 146 10.91 5.76 -13.40
CA GLU A 146 9.99 4.96 -12.58
C GLU A 146 10.78 3.99 -11.71
N ASN A 147 10.38 3.86 -10.45
CA ASN A 147 11.01 2.90 -9.55
C ASN A 147 10.61 1.46 -9.91
N ALA A 148 11.53 0.53 -9.67
CA ALA A 148 11.19 -0.87 -9.64
C ALA A 148 10.12 -1.16 -8.59
N LYS A 149 9.18 -2.04 -8.89
CA LYS A 149 8.06 -2.40 -8.01
C LYS A 149 7.70 -3.88 -8.12
N LEU A 150 7.04 -4.40 -7.09
CA LEU A 150 6.48 -5.75 -7.14
C LEU A 150 5.14 -5.76 -7.86
N VAL A 151 4.97 -6.71 -8.75
CA VAL A 151 3.72 -6.95 -9.48
C VAL A 151 3.33 -8.42 -9.40
N ALA A 152 2.04 -8.69 -9.42
CA ALA A 152 1.53 -10.04 -9.51
C ALA A 152 1.72 -10.58 -10.95
N ASP A 153 2.20 -11.82 -11.05
CA ASP A 153 2.35 -12.53 -12.32
C ASP A 153 1.92 -14.00 -12.13
N GLY A 154 0.69 -14.29 -12.50
CA GLY A 154 0.06 -15.58 -12.24
C GLY A 154 -0.09 -15.87 -10.75
N THR A 155 0.66 -16.85 -10.24
CA THR A 155 0.65 -17.27 -8.83
C THR A 155 1.88 -16.79 -8.05
N LYS A 156 2.66 -15.87 -8.60
CA LYS A 156 3.87 -15.33 -7.99
C LYS A 156 3.93 -13.82 -8.10
N TYR A 157 4.71 -13.23 -7.21
CA TYR A 157 5.14 -11.85 -7.34
C TYR A 157 6.48 -11.79 -8.06
N LYS A 158 6.65 -10.80 -8.93
CA LYS A 158 7.88 -10.52 -9.66
C LYS A 158 8.24 -9.06 -9.56
N ILE A 159 9.54 -8.77 -9.61
CA ILE A 159 10.03 -7.40 -9.72
C ILE A 159 9.86 -6.92 -11.15
N GLN A 160 8.99 -5.94 -11.35
CA GLN A 160 8.99 -5.11 -12.56
C GLN A 160 10.17 -4.15 -12.44
N LYS A 161 11.08 -4.19 -13.43
CA LYS A 161 12.27 -3.35 -13.43
C LYS A 161 11.92 -1.88 -13.50
N GLU A 162 12.82 -1.09 -12.97
CA GLU A 162 12.80 0.37 -13.07
C GLU A 162 12.89 0.84 -14.52
N VAL A 163 12.36 2.03 -14.76
CA VAL A 163 12.56 2.74 -16.04
C VAL A 163 13.49 3.91 -15.79
N ASN A 164 14.63 3.92 -16.48
CA ASN A 164 15.54 5.07 -16.48
C ASN A 164 14.97 6.14 -17.40
N GLY A 165 14.28 7.11 -16.87
CA GLY A 165 13.78 8.23 -17.67
C GLY A 165 14.93 9.10 -18.24
N THR A 166 14.55 10.05 -19.09
CA THR A 166 15.46 11.06 -19.66
C THR A 166 15.18 12.46 -19.12
N GLN A 167 14.33 12.61 -18.09
CA GLN A 167 14.11 13.90 -17.44
C GLN A 167 15.37 14.43 -16.78
N ILE A 168 15.71 15.69 -17.08
CA ILE A 168 16.83 16.40 -16.53
C ILE A 168 16.50 16.86 -15.10
N ASP A 169 17.43 16.64 -14.21
CA ASP A 169 17.45 17.16 -12.85
C ASP A 169 18.15 18.52 -12.85
N ALA A 170 17.47 19.58 -12.44
CA ALA A 170 18.01 20.95 -12.48
C ALA A 170 19.23 21.13 -11.57
N ASP A 171 19.25 20.50 -10.40
CA ASP A 171 20.37 20.60 -9.46
C ASP A 171 21.62 19.90 -10.01
N LYS A 172 21.43 18.71 -10.62
CA LYS A 172 22.50 18.01 -11.31
C LYS A 172 22.99 18.79 -12.52
N LEU A 173 22.09 19.46 -13.25
CA LEU A 173 22.45 20.31 -14.36
C LEU A 173 23.33 21.48 -13.90
N ALA A 174 22.92 22.17 -12.83
CA ALA A 174 23.73 23.25 -12.24
C ALA A 174 25.12 22.74 -11.79
N THR A 175 25.15 21.60 -11.10
CA THR A 175 26.41 20.97 -10.66
C THR A 175 27.29 20.57 -11.84
N THR A 176 26.71 19.96 -12.88
CA THR A 176 27.45 19.54 -14.08
C THR A 176 28.03 20.76 -14.83
N VAL A 177 27.24 21.84 -14.94
CA VAL A 177 27.73 23.09 -15.53
C VAL A 177 28.89 23.66 -14.70
N THR A 178 28.79 23.70 -13.37
CA THR A 178 29.89 24.14 -12.49
C THR A 178 31.13 23.31 -12.75
N ASN A 179 31.03 21.99 -12.76
CA ASN A 179 32.19 21.12 -13.01
C ASN A 179 32.83 21.36 -14.41
N VAL A 180 32.01 21.61 -15.44
CA VAL A 180 32.48 21.94 -16.79
C VAL A 180 33.25 23.26 -16.78
N LEU A 181 32.80 24.27 -16.02
CA LEU A 181 33.43 25.56 -15.91
C LEU A 181 34.75 25.46 -15.12
N ASP A 182 34.75 24.77 -13.99
CA ASP A 182 35.94 24.58 -13.14
C ASP A 182 37.05 23.81 -13.88
N ASN A 183 36.69 22.92 -14.80
CA ASN A 183 37.65 22.19 -15.64
C ASN A 183 37.93 22.88 -16.98
N HIS A 184 37.56 24.10 -17.15
CA HIS A 184 37.75 24.90 -18.38
C HIS A 184 37.21 24.26 -19.66
N GLN A 185 36.22 23.38 -19.52
CA GLN A 185 35.54 22.72 -20.62
C GLN A 185 34.39 23.59 -21.17
N GLN A 186 33.90 23.24 -22.35
CA GLN A 186 32.81 23.98 -23.00
C GLN A 186 31.63 23.08 -23.40
N THR A 187 31.70 21.79 -23.07
CA THR A 187 30.67 20.82 -23.43
C THR A 187 30.03 20.24 -22.17
N VAL A 188 28.72 20.40 -22.06
CA VAL A 188 27.87 19.86 -20.97
C VAL A 188 27.14 18.65 -21.51
N ASN A 189 27.33 17.48 -20.91
CA ASN A 189 26.62 16.27 -21.26
C ASN A 189 25.32 16.19 -20.45
N LEU A 190 24.16 16.32 -21.13
CA LEU A 190 22.84 16.27 -20.51
C LEU A 190 22.49 14.89 -19.95
N ALA A 191 23.00 13.81 -20.55
CA ALA A 191 22.72 12.44 -20.04
C ALA A 191 23.27 12.23 -18.62
N ALA A 192 24.33 12.96 -18.24
CA ALA A 192 24.87 12.94 -16.88
C ALA A 192 23.92 13.57 -15.83
N THR A 193 22.97 14.39 -16.30
CA THR A 193 22.04 15.15 -15.46
C THR A 193 20.68 14.50 -15.28
N TYR A 194 20.44 13.33 -15.86
CA TYR A 194 19.14 12.67 -15.76
C TYR A 194 18.78 12.30 -14.35
N LYS A 195 17.48 12.46 -14.04
CA LYS A 195 16.89 11.90 -12.83
C LYS A 195 17.05 10.38 -12.86
N LYS A 196 17.31 9.79 -11.72
CA LYS A 196 17.48 8.34 -11.61
C LYS A 196 16.36 7.76 -10.73
N PRO A 197 15.90 6.53 -11.00
CA PRO A 197 15.07 5.81 -10.06
C PRO A 197 15.74 5.70 -8.70
N THR A 198 14.97 5.82 -7.63
CA THR A 198 15.47 5.67 -6.25
C THR A 198 15.44 4.22 -5.79
N VAL A 199 14.62 3.38 -6.44
CA VAL A 199 14.54 1.94 -6.19
C VAL A 199 14.77 1.21 -7.52
N THR A 200 15.74 0.29 -7.53
CA THR A 200 16.08 -0.52 -8.71
C THR A 200 15.77 -1.99 -8.46
N ALA A 201 15.71 -2.79 -9.51
CA ALA A 201 15.51 -4.23 -9.42
C ALA A 201 16.63 -4.95 -8.61
N SER A 202 17.79 -4.35 -8.50
CA SER A 202 18.91 -4.83 -7.68
C SER A 202 18.80 -4.44 -6.20
N SER A 203 17.78 -3.68 -5.81
CA SER A 203 17.55 -3.29 -4.42
C SER A 203 17.35 -4.53 -3.55
N SER A 204 18.23 -4.75 -2.58
CA SER A 204 18.19 -5.90 -1.66
C SER A 204 16.90 -5.96 -0.84
N SER A 205 16.36 -4.80 -0.47
CA SER A 205 15.07 -4.72 0.23
C SER A 205 13.92 -5.21 -0.64
N LEU A 206 13.89 -4.79 -1.91
CA LEU A 206 12.83 -5.20 -2.86
C LEU A 206 12.90 -6.70 -3.16
N GLN A 207 14.11 -7.25 -3.36
CA GLN A 207 14.34 -8.69 -3.56
C GLN A 207 13.96 -9.52 -2.33
N THR A 208 14.26 -9.02 -1.14
CA THR A 208 13.85 -9.66 0.11
C THR A 208 12.33 -9.69 0.22
N THR A 209 11.66 -8.56 -0.05
CA THR A 209 10.19 -8.48 -0.03
C THR A 209 9.56 -9.42 -1.06
N GLU A 210 10.11 -9.49 -2.28
CA GLU A 210 9.64 -10.44 -3.31
C GLU A 210 9.69 -11.89 -2.82
N ARG A 211 10.85 -12.31 -2.30
CA ARG A 211 11.03 -13.66 -1.78
C ARG A 211 10.06 -13.96 -0.65
N ASP A 212 9.91 -13.02 0.29
CA ASP A 212 9.07 -13.21 1.46
C ASP A 212 7.58 -13.21 1.07
N MET A 213 7.13 -12.34 0.15
CA MET A 213 5.77 -12.38 -0.40
C MET A 213 5.50 -13.71 -1.12
N ASN A 214 6.44 -14.20 -1.91
CA ASN A 214 6.30 -15.47 -2.61
C ASN A 214 6.29 -16.68 -1.64
N LYS A 215 7.04 -16.63 -0.55
CA LYS A 215 6.99 -17.64 0.50
C LYS A 215 5.59 -17.71 1.12
N LEU A 216 5.00 -16.56 1.49
CA LEU A 216 3.67 -16.53 2.07
C LEU A 216 2.60 -16.94 1.04
N ALA A 217 2.71 -16.44 -0.20
CA ALA A 217 1.80 -16.77 -1.29
C ALA A 217 1.85 -18.26 -1.67
N GLY A 218 2.95 -18.95 -1.43
CA GLY A 218 3.10 -20.39 -1.68
C GLY A 218 2.42 -21.31 -0.64
N THR A 219 1.83 -20.74 0.43
CA THR A 219 1.15 -21.53 1.47
C THR A 219 -0.11 -22.21 0.94
N ASN A 220 -0.27 -23.50 1.17
CA ASN A 220 -1.48 -24.24 0.86
C ASN A 220 -2.47 -24.14 2.03
N VAL A 221 -3.71 -23.77 1.73
CA VAL A 221 -4.78 -23.65 2.74
C VAL A 221 -5.94 -24.57 2.36
N SER A 222 -6.20 -25.56 3.20
CA SER A 222 -7.33 -26.49 3.10
C SER A 222 -8.12 -26.46 4.39
N LEU A 223 -9.43 -26.26 4.27
CA LEU A 223 -10.36 -26.15 5.39
C LEU A 223 -11.30 -27.37 5.37
N GLN A 224 -11.39 -28.05 6.47
CA GLN A 224 -12.39 -29.12 6.65
C GLN A 224 -13.69 -28.48 7.16
N ILE A 225 -14.76 -28.68 6.42
CA ILE A 225 -16.10 -28.20 6.77
C ILE A 225 -17.04 -29.42 6.78
N GLN A 226 -17.30 -29.98 7.96
CA GLN A 226 -17.97 -31.27 8.10
C GLN A 226 -17.20 -32.36 7.31
N THR A 227 -17.85 -33.04 6.39
CA THR A 227 -17.25 -34.07 5.52
C THR A 227 -16.55 -33.51 4.27
N LYS A 228 -16.58 -32.18 4.05
CA LYS A 228 -16.06 -31.54 2.85
C LYS A 228 -14.70 -30.87 3.11
N THR A 229 -13.78 -31.05 2.17
CA THR A 229 -12.53 -30.30 2.14
C THR A 229 -12.66 -29.13 1.15
N VAL A 230 -12.47 -27.92 1.63
CA VAL A 230 -12.41 -26.71 0.82
C VAL A 230 -10.96 -26.27 0.69
N THR A 231 -10.36 -26.51 -0.48
CA THR A 231 -9.01 -26.00 -0.79
C THR A 231 -9.12 -24.59 -1.32
N VAL A 232 -8.40 -23.67 -0.71
CA VAL A 232 -8.34 -22.27 -1.14
C VAL A 232 -7.49 -22.18 -2.42
N PRO A 233 -8.01 -21.60 -3.51
CA PRO A 233 -7.20 -21.41 -4.72
C PRO A 233 -5.94 -20.57 -4.44
N GLN A 234 -4.80 -20.95 -5.03
CA GLN A 234 -3.52 -20.27 -4.82
C GLN A 234 -3.58 -18.77 -5.15
N ALA A 235 -4.31 -18.40 -6.20
CA ALA A 235 -4.52 -17.00 -6.55
C ALA A 235 -5.26 -16.21 -5.45
N THR A 236 -6.16 -16.89 -4.71
CA THR A 236 -6.86 -16.29 -3.57
C THR A 236 -5.89 -16.08 -2.40
N VAL A 237 -5.06 -17.09 -2.05
CA VAL A 237 -4.04 -16.94 -1.01
C VAL A 237 -3.09 -15.80 -1.35
N MET A 238 -2.63 -15.74 -2.61
CA MET A 238 -1.78 -14.68 -3.11
C MET A 238 -2.44 -13.30 -2.95
N SER A 239 -3.73 -13.17 -3.22
CA SER A 239 -4.46 -11.90 -3.08
C SER A 239 -4.53 -11.37 -1.63
N TRP A 240 -4.26 -12.21 -0.65
CA TRP A 240 -4.20 -11.83 0.76
C TRP A 240 -2.85 -11.23 1.16
N ILE A 241 -1.80 -11.44 0.35
CA ILE A 241 -0.45 -10.98 0.68
C ILE A 241 -0.30 -9.54 0.22
N ILE A 242 0.14 -8.69 1.14
CA ILE A 242 0.38 -7.27 0.90
C ILE A 242 1.81 -6.91 1.26
N ASN A 243 2.33 -5.91 0.56
CA ASN A 243 3.58 -5.24 0.90
C ASN A 243 3.27 -4.04 1.80
N ASP A 244 3.57 -4.15 3.06
CA ASP A 244 3.44 -3.06 4.04
C ASP A 244 4.83 -2.44 4.28
N ASN A 245 5.11 -1.34 3.60
CA ASN A 245 6.37 -0.59 3.72
C ASN A 245 7.64 -1.46 3.59
N GLY A 246 7.65 -2.36 2.61
CA GLY A 246 8.77 -3.27 2.36
C GLY A 246 8.72 -4.58 3.14
N LYS A 247 7.67 -4.82 3.92
CA LYS A 247 7.47 -6.05 4.68
C LYS A 247 6.28 -6.85 4.11
N ALA A 248 6.54 -8.09 3.74
CA ALA A 248 5.48 -9.03 3.36
C ALA A 248 4.58 -9.35 4.57
N THR A 249 3.28 -9.18 4.43
CA THR A 249 2.30 -9.52 5.47
C THR A 249 0.98 -9.99 4.86
N VAL A 250 0.05 -10.41 5.71
CA VAL A 250 -1.26 -10.94 5.31
C VAL A 250 -2.35 -9.93 5.66
N SER A 251 -3.20 -9.60 4.71
CA SER A 251 -4.40 -8.80 4.93
C SER A 251 -5.46 -9.62 5.67
N SER A 252 -5.59 -9.40 6.96
CA SER A 252 -6.64 -10.04 7.77
C SER A 252 -8.03 -9.75 7.24
N GLN A 253 -8.27 -8.54 6.70
CA GLN A 253 -9.56 -8.18 6.11
C GLN A 253 -9.90 -9.02 4.87
N ALA A 254 -8.92 -9.27 3.99
CA ALA A 254 -9.14 -10.09 2.81
C ALA A 254 -9.47 -11.54 3.18
N VAL A 255 -8.77 -12.09 4.19
CA VAL A 255 -9.08 -13.42 4.74
C VAL A 255 -10.45 -13.44 5.40
N THR A 256 -10.80 -12.41 6.18
CA THR A 256 -12.15 -12.30 6.80
C THR A 256 -13.25 -12.30 5.75
N ASN A 257 -13.08 -11.58 4.66
CA ASN A 257 -14.07 -11.55 3.58
C ASN A 257 -14.26 -12.94 2.95
N TYR A 258 -13.18 -13.68 2.73
CA TYR A 258 -13.24 -15.03 2.21
C TYR A 258 -13.96 -15.99 3.18
N VAL A 259 -13.57 -15.97 4.46
CA VAL A 259 -14.20 -16.82 5.50
C VAL A 259 -15.68 -16.46 5.69
N SER A 260 -16.03 -15.17 5.59
CA SER A 260 -17.44 -14.72 5.65
C SER A 260 -18.27 -15.28 4.49
N ALA A 261 -17.69 -15.32 3.28
CA ALA A 261 -18.35 -15.95 2.13
C ALA A 261 -18.56 -17.46 2.35
N LEU A 262 -17.57 -18.15 2.92
CA LEU A 262 -17.73 -19.56 3.32
C LEU A 262 -18.82 -19.71 4.38
N SER A 263 -18.88 -18.81 5.36
CA SER A 263 -19.93 -18.86 6.39
C SER A 263 -21.30 -18.67 5.79
N GLN A 264 -21.48 -17.75 4.84
CA GLN A 264 -22.75 -17.60 4.12
C GLN A 264 -23.13 -18.86 3.32
N GLN A 265 -22.15 -19.52 2.73
CA GLN A 265 -22.38 -20.70 1.91
C GLN A 265 -22.74 -21.95 2.76
N TYR A 266 -21.98 -22.21 3.83
CA TYR A 266 -22.04 -23.48 4.54
C TYR A 266 -22.82 -23.44 5.85
N SER A 267 -22.85 -22.34 6.59
CA SER A 267 -23.56 -22.25 7.88
C SER A 267 -25.03 -22.55 7.74
N THR A 268 -25.60 -23.24 8.69
CA THR A 268 -27.02 -23.66 8.68
C THR A 268 -27.92 -22.78 9.56
N ILE A 269 -27.37 -22.17 10.61
CA ILE A 269 -28.13 -21.23 11.45
C ILE A 269 -28.68 -20.07 10.59
N LYS A 270 -29.88 -19.63 10.89
CA LYS A 270 -30.64 -18.57 10.16
C LYS A 270 -30.97 -18.92 8.70
N LYS A 271 -30.92 -20.19 8.32
CA LYS A 271 -31.35 -20.63 6.99
C LYS A 271 -32.62 -21.46 7.07
N THR A 272 -33.49 -21.27 6.09
CA THR A 272 -34.61 -22.16 5.80
C THR A 272 -34.09 -23.51 5.32
N ARG A 273 -34.72 -24.62 5.78
CA ARG A 273 -34.35 -25.97 5.39
C ARG A 273 -35.47 -26.66 4.65
N GLN A 274 -35.13 -27.47 3.67
CA GLN A 274 -36.04 -28.41 3.06
C GLN A 274 -36.00 -29.68 3.92
N PHE A 275 -37.12 -30.01 4.53
CA PHE A 275 -37.23 -31.13 5.47
C PHE A 275 -38.25 -32.17 4.96
N ASN A 276 -37.83 -33.42 4.96
CA ASN A 276 -38.74 -34.53 4.57
C ASN A 276 -39.53 -34.95 5.78
N SER A 277 -40.77 -34.51 5.83
CA SER A 277 -41.67 -34.76 6.95
C SER A 277 -42.31 -36.15 6.90
N GLN A 278 -42.78 -36.63 8.04
CA GLN A 278 -43.44 -37.97 8.16
C GLN A 278 -44.74 -38.06 7.34
N GLN A 279 -45.50 -36.98 7.23
CA GLN A 279 -46.83 -37.05 6.61
C GLN A 279 -47.12 -36.05 5.49
N GLN A 280 -46.24 -35.03 5.29
CA GLN A 280 -46.51 -33.94 4.33
C GLN A 280 -45.50 -33.88 3.20
N GLY A 281 -44.64 -34.91 3.06
CA GLY A 281 -43.56 -34.90 2.09
C GLY A 281 -42.50 -33.84 2.44
N THR A 282 -41.91 -33.22 1.43
CA THR A 282 -40.87 -32.18 1.65
C THR A 282 -41.54 -30.84 1.98
N VAL A 283 -41.23 -30.30 3.16
CA VAL A 283 -41.74 -29.03 3.69
C VAL A 283 -40.61 -28.05 3.84
N SER A 284 -40.90 -26.76 3.67
CA SER A 284 -39.94 -25.66 3.89
C SER A 284 -40.06 -25.18 5.32
N VAL A 285 -39.00 -25.42 6.12
CA VAL A 285 -38.98 -25.06 7.54
C VAL A 285 -38.11 -23.83 7.74
N PRO A 286 -38.64 -22.73 8.28
CA PRO A 286 -37.87 -21.53 8.56
C PRO A 286 -36.69 -21.78 9.53
N ALA A 287 -35.82 -20.80 9.64
CA ALA A 287 -34.79 -20.79 10.68
C ALA A 287 -35.43 -20.70 12.07
N GLY A 288 -34.84 -21.40 13.03
CA GLY A 288 -35.13 -21.27 14.46
C GLY A 288 -33.83 -21.02 15.24
N THR A 289 -33.77 -21.63 16.43
CA THR A 289 -32.60 -21.50 17.32
C THR A 289 -31.51 -22.54 17.07
N TYR A 290 -31.81 -23.60 16.29
CA TYR A 290 -30.90 -24.69 15.97
C TYR A 290 -30.13 -24.45 14.69
N GLY A 291 -28.85 -24.83 14.71
CA GLY A 291 -27.94 -24.78 13.58
C GLY A 291 -26.55 -24.35 14.00
N TRP A 292 -25.63 -24.43 13.09
CA TRP A 292 -24.22 -24.03 13.29
C TRP A 292 -23.78 -22.92 12.33
N SER A 293 -22.74 -22.24 12.69
CA SER A 293 -22.05 -21.24 11.84
C SER A 293 -20.56 -21.33 11.96
N ILE A 294 -19.85 -20.97 10.89
CA ILE A 294 -18.41 -20.75 10.96
C ILE A 294 -18.14 -19.57 11.90
N ASN A 295 -17.26 -19.78 12.88
CA ASN A 295 -16.70 -18.68 13.66
C ASN A 295 -15.69 -17.92 12.78
N VAL A 296 -16.17 -16.87 12.13
CA VAL A 296 -15.39 -16.10 11.14
C VAL A 296 -14.12 -15.55 11.77
N SER A 297 -14.19 -14.99 12.96
CA SER A 297 -13.04 -14.39 13.63
C SER A 297 -11.94 -15.42 13.94
N ALA A 298 -12.32 -16.53 14.58
CA ALA A 298 -11.37 -17.56 14.98
C ALA A 298 -10.76 -18.30 13.77
N THR A 299 -11.59 -18.61 12.75
CA THR A 299 -11.12 -19.24 11.51
C THR A 299 -10.18 -18.29 10.73
N THR A 300 -10.52 -17.00 10.64
CA THR A 300 -9.63 -15.99 10.06
C THR A 300 -8.29 -15.93 10.78
N ALA A 301 -8.29 -15.88 12.11
CA ALA A 301 -7.08 -15.84 12.91
C ALA A 301 -6.17 -17.06 12.65
N MET A 302 -6.78 -18.24 12.57
CA MET A 302 -6.08 -19.51 12.26
C MET A 302 -5.42 -19.46 10.88
N ILE A 303 -6.13 -19.03 9.84
CA ILE A 303 -5.59 -18.91 8.48
C ILE A 303 -4.46 -17.88 8.44
N VAL A 304 -4.70 -16.69 9.00
CA VAL A 304 -3.70 -15.59 9.02
C VAL A 304 -2.41 -16.04 9.73
N ALA A 305 -2.52 -16.74 10.85
CA ALA A 305 -1.36 -17.25 11.58
C ALA A 305 -0.55 -18.24 10.73
N SER A 306 -1.22 -19.19 10.07
CA SER A 306 -0.56 -20.20 9.23
C SER A 306 0.14 -19.57 8.03
N VAL A 307 -0.56 -18.72 7.29
CA VAL A 307 -0.01 -18.04 6.10
C VAL A 307 1.16 -17.10 6.50
N LYS A 308 1.04 -16.35 7.59
CA LYS A 308 2.15 -15.51 8.11
C LYS A 308 3.40 -16.32 8.48
N ALA A 309 3.22 -17.54 8.96
CA ALA A 309 4.32 -18.44 9.24
C ALA A 309 4.90 -19.10 7.96
N GLY A 310 4.20 -19.01 6.83
CA GLY A 310 4.53 -19.74 5.61
C GLY A 310 4.38 -21.26 5.79
N GLN A 311 3.39 -21.68 6.58
CA GLN A 311 3.09 -23.07 6.91
C GLN A 311 1.75 -23.46 6.31
N ASP A 312 1.71 -24.61 5.64
CA ASP A 312 0.48 -25.15 5.08
C ASP A 312 -0.56 -25.41 6.19
N LEU A 313 -1.81 -25.12 5.90
CA LEU A 313 -2.95 -25.32 6.76
C LEU A 313 -3.84 -26.41 6.20
N ASN A 314 -4.04 -27.49 6.98
CA ASN A 314 -5.07 -28.49 6.74
C ASN A 314 -5.77 -28.75 8.07
N LYS A 315 -6.82 -27.96 8.35
CA LYS A 315 -7.53 -28.04 9.62
C LYS A 315 -9.03 -27.83 9.43
N GLU A 316 -9.78 -28.33 10.40
CA GLU A 316 -11.19 -28.02 10.54
C GLU A 316 -11.39 -26.54 10.87
N ILE A 317 -12.46 -25.97 10.31
CA ILE A 317 -12.89 -24.60 10.64
C ILE A 317 -13.29 -24.52 12.12
N VAL A 318 -13.19 -23.34 12.70
CA VAL A 318 -13.79 -23.11 14.02
C VAL A 318 -15.27 -22.78 13.80
N HIS A 319 -16.15 -23.49 14.53
CA HIS A 319 -17.59 -23.31 14.39
C HIS A 319 -18.25 -23.04 15.74
N ASN A 320 -19.46 -22.52 15.71
CA ASN A 320 -20.34 -22.30 16.85
C ASN A 320 -21.72 -22.93 16.55
N GLY A 321 -22.46 -23.25 17.60
CA GLY A 321 -23.83 -23.75 17.48
C GLY A 321 -23.95 -25.27 17.50
N SER A 322 -25.06 -25.78 17.06
CA SER A 322 -25.46 -27.21 17.18
C SER A 322 -25.56 -27.87 15.80
N GLY A 323 -25.33 -29.18 15.72
CA GLY A 323 -25.53 -29.97 14.51
C GLY A 323 -24.35 -29.97 13.51
N TYR A 324 -23.17 -29.42 13.85
CA TYR A 324 -22.04 -29.39 12.96
C TYR A 324 -21.51 -30.78 12.59
N SER A 325 -21.41 -31.69 13.56
CA SER A 325 -20.88 -33.05 13.36
C SER A 325 -21.95 -34.07 12.92
N THR A 326 -23.17 -33.59 12.63
CA THR A 326 -24.30 -34.44 12.34
C THR A 326 -24.61 -34.44 10.84
N ASP A 327 -24.91 -35.57 10.25
CA ASP A 327 -25.34 -35.69 8.87
C ASP A 327 -26.57 -34.80 8.59
N GLY A 328 -26.42 -33.86 7.60
CA GLY A 328 -27.47 -32.95 7.22
C GLY A 328 -27.86 -31.94 8.31
N ASP A 329 -26.99 -31.66 9.28
CA ASP A 329 -27.15 -30.73 10.42
C ASP A 329 -28.22 -31.14 11.45
N ILE A 330 -29.39 -31.62 11.08
CA ILE A 330 -30.48 -32.08 11.98
C ILE A 330 -30.20 -33.50 12.43
N GLY A 331 -29.62 -34.33 11.57
CA GLY A 331 -29.36 -35.75 11.84
C GLY A 331 -30.63 -36.61 11.71
N ASN A 332 -30.58 -37.78 12.37
CA ASN A 332 -31.64 -38.81 12.33
C ASN A 332 -32.34 -39.02 13.68
N THR A 333 -32.06 -38.17 14.67
CA THR A 333 -32.73 -38.20 15.99
C THR A 333 -33.26 -36.79 16.29
N TYR A 334 -34.58 -36.62 16.28
CA TYR A 334 -35.23 -35.34 16.44
C TYR A 334 -36.70 -35.50 16.85
N VAL A 335 -37.31 -34.43 17.32
CA VAL A 335 -38.76 -34.30 17.49
C VAL A 335 -39.33 -33.55 16.28
N GLU A 336 -40.39 -34.04 15.69
CA GLU A 336 -41.09 -33.45 14.57
C GLU A 336 -42.52 -33.05 15.00
N VAL A 337 -42.90 -31.80 14.73
CA VAL A 337 -44.21 -31.22 15.10
C VAL A 337 -44.87 -30.65 13.85
N SER A 338 -45.96 -31.29 13.44
CA SER A 338 -46.83 -30.77 12.38
C SER A 338 -47.99 -29.97 12.97
N LYS A 339 -48.01 -28.66 12.72
CA LYS A 339 -49.15 -27.80 13.12
C LYS A 339 -50.41 -28.08 12.29
N GLU A 340 -50.25 -28.45 11.02
CA GLU A 340 -51.39 -28.79 10.16
C GLU A 340 -52.06 -30.10 10.59
N LYS A 341 -51.24 -31.11 10.90
CA LYS A 341 -51.78 -32.43 11.30
C LYS A 341 -52.08 -32.49 12.79
N GLN A 342 -51.67 -31.50 13.58
CA GLN A 342 -51.76 -31.49 15.03
C GLN A 342 -51.23 -32.79 15.63
N HIS A 343 -50.03 -33.16 15.17
CA HIS A 343 -49.40 -34.44 15.52
C HIS A 343 -47.90 -34.24 15.73
N GLU A 344 -47.33 -34.99 16.66
CA GLU A 344 -45.91 -34.97 17.03
C GLU A 344 -45.32 -36.38 16.95
N TRP A 345 -44.13 -36.47 16.41
CA TRP A 345 -43.34 -37.71 16.32
C TRP A 345 -42.01 -37.50 17.01
N TYR A 346 -41.53 -38.52 17.72
CA TYR A 346 -40.15 -38.64 18.13
C TYR A 346 -39.44 -39.66 17.24
N ILE A 347 -38.47 -39.21 16.52
CA ILE A 347 -37.64 -40.01 15.65
C ILE A 347 -36.29 -40.27 16.36
N LYS A 348 -35.86 -41.51 16.44
CA LYS A 348 -34.55 -41.90 16.94
C LYS A 348 -33.90 -42.84 15.95
N ASP A 349 -32.64 -42.52 15.55
CA ASP A 349 -31.87 -43.27 14.57
C ASP A 349 -32.66 -43.53 13.26
N GLY A 350 -33.41 -42.52 12.80
CA GLY A 350 -34.20 -42.54 11.58
C GLY A 350 -35.50 -43.33 11.65
N LYS A 351 -35.90 -43.77 12.84
CA LYS A 351 -37.16 -44.53 13.05
C LYS A 351 -38.09 -43.79 13.98
N VAL A 352 -39.36 -43.78 13.65
CA VAL A 352 -40.39 -43.30 14.58
C VAL A 352 -40.46 -44.24 15.79
N VAL A 353 -40.15 -43.71 16.96
CA VAL A 353 -40.17 -44.47 18.25
C VAL A 353 -41.49 -44.27 18.97
N MET A 354 -42.03 -43.08 18.92
CA MET A 354 -43.35 -42.75 19.50
C MET A 354 -43.94 -41.56 18.77
N ASP A 355 -45.25 -41.46 18.81
CA ASP A 355 -46.04 -40.38 18.24
C ASP A 355 -47.29 -40.13 19.03
N SER A 356 -47.90 -38.94 18.86
CA SER A 356 -49.14 -38.55 19.54
C SER A 356 -49.86 -37.40 18.85
N ASP A 357 -51.12 -37.37 18.91
CA ASP A 357 -51.88 -36.14 18.68
C ASP A 357 -51.57 -35.11 19.76
N ILE A 358 -51.54 -33.85 19.37
CA ILE A 358 -51.15 -32.71 20.20
C ILE A 358 -52.13 -31.54 20.05
N VAL A 359 -51.86 -30.46 20.83
CA VAL A 359 -52.56 -29.18 20.64
C VAL A 359 -51.50 -28.07 20.60
N THR A 360 -51.36 -27.41 19.44
CA THR A 360 -50.45 -26.28 19.26
C THR A 360 -51.11 -24.95 19.61
N GLY A 361 -50.42 -23.85 19.36
CA GLY A 361 -50.96 -22.50 19.55
C GLY A 361 -52.22 -22.25 18.71
N LYS A 362 -53.19 -21.53 19.30
CA LYS A 362 -54.41 -21.11 18.59
C LYS A 362 -54.11 -20.04 17.54
N PRO A 363 -55.03 -19.80 16.57
CA PRO A 363 -54.88 -18.73 15.59
C PRO A 363 -54.58 -17.36 16.25
N GLY A 364 -53.52 -16.68 15.78
CA GLY A 364 -53.04 -15.44 16.37
C GLY A 364 -52.00 -15.58 17.50
N GLN A 365 -51.87 -16.80 18.03
CA GLN A 365 -50.83 -17.19 19.00
C GLN A 365 -50.17 -18.50 18.57
N ASP A 366 -49.89 -18.59 17.28
CA ASP A 366 -49.39 -19.79 16.63
C ASP A 366 -48.07 -20.26 17.24
N THR A 367 -47.90 -21.56 17.34
CA THR A 367 -46.60 -22.16 17.59
C THR A 367 -45.64 -21.75 16.46
N PRO A 368 -44.49 -21.11 16.74
CA PRO A 368 -43.59 -20.65 15.70
C PRO A 368 -43.06 -21.84 14.91
N SER A 369 -43.09 -21.75 13.57
CA SER A 369 -42.40 -22.70 12.70
C SER A 369 -40.89 -22.43 12.71
N GLY A 370 -40.10 -23.49 12.72
CA GLY A 370 -38.64 -23.37 12.72
C GLY A 370 -37.95 -24.66 13.10
N VAL A 371 -36.61 -24.64 12.99
CA VAL A 371 -35.77 -25.69 13.54
C VAL A 371 -35.20 -25.20 14.87
N PHE A 372 -35.68 -25.78 15.94
CA PHE A 372 -35.36 -25.47 17.32
C PHE A 372 -34.59 -26.62 17.95
N TYR A 373 -34.30 -26.54 19.25
CA TYR A 373 -33.78 -27.64 20.06
C TYR A 373 -34.23 -27.55 21.50
N VAL A 374 -34.31 -28.70 22.16
CA VAL A 374 -34.55 -28.74 23.60
C VAL A 374 -33.33 -28.21 24.31
N TRP A 375 -33.42 -26.99 24.84
CA TRP A 375 -32.27 -26.37 25.47
C TRP A 375 -32.23 -26.51 27.00
N SER A 376 -33.34 -27.04 27.60
CA SER A 376 -33.43 -27.38 29.01
C SER A 376 -34.51 -28.41 29.24
N LYS A 377 -34.43 -29.12 30.34
CA LYS A 377 -35.46 -30.10 30.79
C LYS A 377 -35.80 -29.85 32.25
N GLN A 378 -37.05 -29.53 32.54
CA GLN A 378 -37.52 -29.21 33.90
C GLN A 378 -38.70 -30.07 34.29
N ARG A 379 -38.75 -30.43 35.57
CA ARG A 379 -39.92 -31.13 36.17
C ARG A 379 -40.61 -30.19 37.12
N ASN A 380 -41.96 -30.37 37.20
CA ASN A 380 -42.83 -29.61 38.12
C ASN A 380 -42.62 -28.08 37.95
N ALA A 381 -42.60 -27.63 36.70
CA ALA A 381 -42.50 -26.23 36.36
C ALA A 381 -43.87 -25.55 36.46
N THR A 382 -43.86 -24.23 36.63
CA THR A 382 -45.10 -23.42 36.52
C THR A 382 -44.92 -22.46 35.36
N LEU A 383 -45.69 -22.67 34.29
CA LEU A 383 -45.71 -21.79 33.12
C LEU A 383 -46.56 -20.56 33.43
N ARG A 384 -46.01 -19.38 33.20
CA ARG A 384 -46.62 -18.08 33.51
C ARG A 384 -46.71 -17.21 32.26
N GLY A 385 -47.82 -16.49 32.12
CA GLY A 385 -48.03 -15.58 31.01
C GLY A 385 -49.34 -14.80 31.18
N LYS A 386 -49.82 -14.23 30.07
CA LYS A 386 -51.09 -13.49 29.99
C LYS A 386 -52.13 -14.26 29.18
N ASN A 387 -53.36 -14.26 29.67
CA ASN A 387 -54.52 -14.67 28.88
C ASN A 387 -54.95 -13.56 27.93
N ASP A 388 -55.86 -13.83 26.98
CA ASP A 388 -56.33 -12.86 26.00
C ASP A 388 -57.04 -11.65 26.62
N ASP A 389 -57.62 -11.84 27.77
CA ASP A 389 -58.29 -10.77 28.55
C ASP A 389 -57.28 -9.91 29.37
N GLY A 390 -55.97 -10.22 29.27
CA GLY A 390 -54.91 -9.54 30.00
C GLY A 390 -54.68 -10.05 31.42
N SER A 391 -55.49 -11.00 31.92
CA SER A 391 -55.27 -11.65 33.22
C SER A 391 -54.02 -12.54 33.22
N ASP A 392 -53.41 -12.74 34.38
CA ASP A 392 -52.26 -13.64 34.52
C ASP A 392 -52.70 -15.09 34.61
N TYR A 393 -51.94 -15.98 33.97
CA TYR A 393 -52.05 -17.42 34.21
C TYR A 393 -50.79 -17.98 34.86
N ALA A 394 -50.97 -19.06 35.61
CA ALA A 394 -49.94 -19.85 36.25
C ALA A 394 -50.31 -21.33 36.16
N SER A 395 -49.83 -22.00 35.11
CA SER A 395 -50.16 -23.40 34.82
C SER A 395 -49.08 -24.34 35.30
N PRO A 396 -49.31 -25.20 36.32
CA PRO A 396 -48.35 -26.21 36.72
C PRO A 396 -48.29 -27.32 35.67
N VAL A 397 -47.08 -27.75 35.33
CA VAL A 397 -46.81 -28.85 34.40
C VAL A 397 -45.80 -29.81 35.03
N SER A 398 -45.95 -31.10 34.76
CA SER A 398 -45.03 -32.11 35.30
C SER A 398 -43.72 -32.16 34.54
N TYR A 399 -43.75 -31.86 33.24
CA TYR A 399 -42.65 -31.93 32.32
C TYR A 399 -42.61 -30.71 31.43
N TRP A 400 -41.47 -30.03 31.38
CA TRP A 400 -41.22 -28.83 30.57
C TRP A 400 -39.94 -28.96 29.79
N MET A 401 -40.01 -28.84 28.46
CA MET A 401 -38.88 -28.83 27.53
C MET A 401 -38.99 -27.59 26.65
N PRO A 402 -38.38 -26.44 27.05
CA PRO A 402 -38.37 -25.25 26.21
C PRO A 402 -37.52 -25.47 24.96
N ILE A 403 -37.98 -24.90 23.82
CA ILE A 403 -37.35 -25.07 22.52
C ILE A 403 -36.88 -23.74 21.91
N ASP A 404 -37.47 -22.65 22.35
CA ASP A 404 -37.04 -21.31 21.95
C ASP A 404 -36.79 -20.40 23.17
N TYR A 405 -36.37 -19.15 22.94
CA TYR A 405 -36.11 -18.20 24.02
C TYR A 405 -37.28 -17.26 24.32
N THR A 406 -38.42 -17.45 23.67
CA THR A 406 -39.65 -16.66 23.91
C THR A 406 -40.59 -17.31 24.92
N GLY A 407 -40.28 -18.53 25.34
CA GLY A 407 -41.07 -19.28 26.30
C GLY A 407 -41.97 -20.35 25.66
N VAL A 408 -41.70 -20.69 24.39
CA VAL A 408 -42.34 -21.80 23.71
C VAL A 408 -41.62 -23.11 23.99
N GLY A 409 -42.36 -24.18 24.22
CA GLY A 409 -41.80 -25.50 24.49
C GLY A 409 -42.82 -26.60 24.43
N LEU A 410 -42.38 -27.82 24.73
CA LEU A 410 -43.19 -29.05 24.82
C LEU A 410 -43.48 -29.30 26.29
N HIS A 411 -44.76 -29.56 26.62
CA HIS A 411 -45.19 -29.87 28.00
C HIS A 411 -46.44 -30.70 28.06
N ASP A 412 -46.68 -31.37 29.19
CA ASP A 412 -47.94 -32.02 29.50
C ASP A 412 -49.06 -31.00 29.74
N SER A 413 -50.29 -31.36 29.34
CA SER A 413 -51.43 -30.47 29.47
C SER A 413 -52.64 -31.23 29.96
N PRO A 414 -52.71 -31.62 31.26
CA PRO A 414 -53.81 -32.44 31.82
C PRO A 414 -55.19 -31.77 31.78
N TRP A 415 -55.20 -30.46 31.49
CA TRP A 415 -56.45 -29.70 31.31
C TRP A 415 -57.08 -29.84 29.92
N GLN A 416 -56.36 -30.42 28.94
CA GLN A 416 -56.86 -30.66 27.60
C GLN A 416 -57.65 -31.96 27.57
N PRO A 417 -58.97 -31.93 27.28
CA PRO A 417 -59.79 -33.15 27.22
C PRO A 417 -59.64 -33.93 25.92
N LYS A 418 -59.03 -33.27 24.89
CA LYS A 418 -58.85 -33.82 23.54
C LYS A 418 -57.59 -33.26 22.89
N TYR A 419 -56.96 -34.03 21.99
CA TYR A 419 -55.80 -33.66 21.19
C TYR A 419 -56.12 -33.96 19.72
N GLY A 420 -55.35 -33.29 18.83
CA GLY A 420 -55.42 -33.48 17.39
C GLY A 420 -56.58 -32.77 16.69
N GLY A 421 -56.54 -32.82 15.37
CA GLY A 421 -57.55 -32.24 14.48
C GLY A 421 -57.68 -30.71 14.65
N ASP A 422 -58.93 -30.22 14.51
CA ASP A 422 -59.25 -28.80 14.58
C ASP A 422 -59.41 -28.24 16.00
N TRP A 423 -59.17 -29.05 17.04
CA TRP A 423 -59.34 -28.66 18.42
C TRP A 423 -58.54 -27.44 18.85
N TYR A 424 -57.34 -27.30 18.33
CA TYR A 424 -56.41 -26.15 18.61
C TYR A 424 -56.99 -24.80 18.19
N LYS A 425 -57.94 -24.75 17.25
CA LYS A 425 -58.44 -23.46 16.73
C LYS A 425 -59.23 -22.70 17.83
N GLU A 426 -59.86 -23.37 18.72
CA GLU A 426 -60.64 -22.76 19.83
C GLU A 426 -59.99 -22.99 21.20
N HIS A 427 -59.19 -24.05 21.34
CA HIS A 427 -58.61 -24.50 22.61
C HIS A 427 -57.09 -24.58 22.58
N GLY A 428 -56.47 -23.94 21.59
CA GLY A 428 -55.05 -23.92 21.42
C GLY A 428 -54.32 -23.18 22.54
N SER A 429 -53.01 -23.42 22.64
CA SER A 429 -52.13 -22.76 23.60
C SER A 429 -51.78 -21.32 23.17
N HIS A 430 -50.96 -20.64 23.98
CA HIS A 430 -50.34 -19.37 23.65
C HIS A 430 -48.98 -19.52 22.88
N GLY A 431 -48.84 -20.67 22.16
CA GLY A 431 -47.65 -20.98 21.33
C GLY A 431 -46.93 -22.27 21.72
N CYS A 432 -47.12 -22.80 22.90
CA CYS A 432 -46.53 -24.09 23.32
C CYS A 432 -47.18 -25.29 22.61
N VAL A 433 -46.48 -26.40 22.59
CA VAL A 433 -47.00 -27.70 22.15
C VAL A 433 -47.51 -28.47 23.37
N ASN A 434 -48.82 -28.59 23.48
CA ASN A 434 -49.52 -29.28 24.53
C ASN A 434 -49.64 -30.77 24.22
N ASN A 435 -49.08 -31.60 25.08
CA ASN A 435 -49.03 -33.05 24.93
C ASN A 435 -49.92 -33.77 25.93
N PRO A 436 -50.43 -34.95 25.58
CA PRO A 436 -51.07 -35.88 26.57
C PRO A 436 -50.03 -36.20 27.67
N PRO A 437 -50.47 -36.22 28.97
CA PRO A 437 -49.54 -36.44 30.09
C PRO A 437 -48.72 -37.72 29.99
N ASP A 438 -49.35 -38.83 29.60
CA ASP A 438 -48.67 -40.13 29.48
C ASP A 438 -47.60 -40.14 28.32
N PHE A 439 -47.95 -39.48 27.20
CA PHE A 439 -47.02 -39.32 26.10
C PHE A 439 -45.83 -38.42 26.50
N MET A 440 -46.13 -37.25 27.10
CA MET A 440 -45.11 -36.31 27.51
C MET A 440 -44.14 -36.91 28.54
N ALA A 441 -44.63 -37.74 29.46
CA ALA A 441 -43.74 -38.46 30.39
C ALA A 441 -42.72 -39.34 29.69
N LYS A 442 -43.15 -40.07 28.64
CA LYS A 442 -42.28 -40.93 27.82
C LYS A 442 -41.33 -40.09 26.95
N LEU A 443 -41.86 -39.06 26.31
CA LEU A 443 -41.06 -38.14 25.47
C LEU A 443 -39.95 -37.45 26.29
N TYR A 444 -40.32 -36.93 27.47
CA TYR A 444 -39.37 -36.33 28.40
C TYR A 444 -38.25 -37.29 28.82
N ALA A 445 -38.59 -38.56 29.05
CA ALA A 445 -37.58 -39.55 29.40
C ALA A 445 -36.66 -39.95 28.25
N ALA A 446 -37.14 -39.87 27.00
CA ALA A 446 -36.42 -40.34 25.82
C ALA A 446 -35.62 -39.26 25.10
N VAL A 447 -36.01 -37.98 25.21
CA VAL A 447 -35.40 -36.85 24.53
C VAL A 447 -34.30 -36.23 25.41
N ASP A 448 -33.11 -36.03 24.86
CA ASP A 448 -31.99 -35.37 25.54
C ASP A 448 -31.99 -33.86 25.26
N GLU A 449 -31.35 -33.09 26.16
CA GLU A 449 -31.02 -31.68 25.86
C GLU A 449 -30.12 -31.61 24.61
N GLY A 450 -30.35 -30.65 23.73
CA GLY A 450 -29.74 -30.54 22.43
C GLY A 450 -30.45 -31.23 21.28
N THR A 451 -31.45 -32.07 21.57
CA THR A 451 -32.25 -32.74 20.53
C THR A 451 -32.97 -31.70 19.65
N PRO A 452 -32.83 -31.76 18.30
CA PRO A 452 -33.57 -30.89 17.39
C PRO A 452 -35.08 -31.07 17.50
N VAL A 453 -35.82 -29.96 17.36
CA VAL A 453 -37.28 -29.92 17.28
C VAL A 453 -37.68 -29.16 16.03
N ILE A 454 -38.30 -29.84 15.09
CA ILE A 454 -38.72 -29.31 13.80
C ILE A 454 -40.21 -29.00 13.84
N VAL A 455 -40.57 -27.71 13.75
CA VAL A 455 -41.97 -27.25 13.75
C VAL A 455 -42.32 -26.67 12.40
N TYR A 456 -43.37 -27.15 11.73
CA TYR A 456 -43.78 -26.66 10.41
C TYR A 456 -45.31 -26.61 10.24
#